data_4c6431fb49cc08c8893a7cba18aafa4c
#
_entry.id   4c6431fb49cc08c8893a7cba18aafa4c
#
_cell.length_a   1.000
_cell.length_b   1.000
_cell.length_c   1.000
_cell.angle_alpha   90.00
_cell.angle_beta   90.00
_cell.angle_gamma   90.00
#
_symmetry.space_group_name_H-M   'P 1'
#
loop_
_entity.id
_entity.type
_entity.pdbx_description
1 polymer ?
#
loop_
_entity_poly.entity_id
_entity_poly.type
_entity_poly.pdbx_seq_one_letter_code
_entity_poly.pdbx_strand_id
1 'polypeptide(L)'
;MDSQTSAIANSKRPGNRPNAAQAQDEVVMDCKIDELYYGTFKAVRDTEIPIKKNSITAFIGPSGCGKSTVLRCLNRMNDLVRGFRFKGHVKYRGKDIYEHGIDPVAVRRYIGMVFQQPNPFATSIFNNVAFGLRINKYKGSKVEKVEQALRRAALWDEVKDKLNNSGLSLSGGQQQRLCIARAVATDPEVLLMDEPCSALDPIATRRIEELMLELKRRYTIAIVTHNLQQAQRVADKTGFLYVDTSGGGRTGYLVEYGESKEIFENPKEKHTQEYIRGEFS
;
A
#
# COMPACT_ATOMS: atom_id res chain seq x y z
N MET A 1 21.65 -16.46 12.08
CA MET A 1 20.33 -15.85 11.67
C MET A 1 20.49 -14.67 10.71
N ASP A 2 21.70 -14.39 10.19
CA ASP A 2 22.01 -13.16 9.44
C ASP A 2 22.12 -13.30 7.91
N SER A 3 22.07 -14.50 7.35
CA SER A 3 22.27 -14.71 5.90
C SER A 3 21.03 -14.49 5.04
N GLN A 4 19.83 -14.66 5.59
CA GLN A 4 18.58 -14.54 4.82
C GLN A 4 18.07 -13.08 4.72
N THR A 5 18.31 -12.26 5.73
CA THR A 5 18.03 -10.81 5.68
C THR A 5 18.93 -10.11 4.65
N SER A 6 20.12 -10.64 4.41
CA SER A 6 21.09 -10.16 3.42
C SER A 6 20.62 -10.33 1.97
N ALA A 7 19.78 -11.31 1.66
CA ALA A 7 19.37 -11.61 0.29
C ALA A 7 18.42 -10.56 -0.31
N ILE A 8 17.56 -9.92 0.50
CA ILE A 8 16.70 -8.81 0.06
C ILE A 8 17.45 -7.48 0.14
N ALA A 9 18.37 -7.35 1.11
CA ALA A 9 19.18 -6.14 1.33
C ALA A 9 20.32 -5.95 0.33
N ASN A 10 20.84 -7.06 -0.25
CA ASN A 10 22.02 -7.05 -1.14
C ASN A 10 21.74 -6.73 -2.61
N SER A 11 20.52 -6.35 -3.00
CA SER A 11 20.34 -5.62 -4.25
C SER A 11 20.95 -4.22 -4.04
N LYS A 12 22.25 -4.08 -4.36
CA LYS A 12 23.08 -2.89 -4.18
C LYS A 12 22.29 -1.64 -4.58
N ARG A 13 22.27 -0.62 -3.70
CA ARG A 13 22.01 0.75 -4.13
C ARG A 13 23.04 1.05 -5.23
N PRO A 14 22.65 1.31 -6.47
CA PRO A 14 23.61 1.64 -7.51
C PRO A 14 24.32 2.93 -7.08
N GLY A 15 25.64 2.89 -7.04
CA GLY A 15 26.51 4.02 -6.72
C GLY A 15 26.63 5.08 -7.82
N ASN A 16 25.60 5.26 -8.65
CA ASN A 16 25.44 6.36 -9.58
C ASN A 16 24.02 6.88 -9.40
N ARG A 17 23.86 8.16 -9.09
CA ARG A 17 22.55 8.81 -9.08
C ARG A 17 22.04 8.80 -10.53
N PRO A 18 20.99 8.01 -10.87
CA PRO A 18 20.41 8.08 -12.21
C PRO A 18 19.83 9.49 -12.39
N ASN A 19 19.83 9.95 -13.64
CA ASN A 19 19.20 11.20 -14.03
C ASN A 19 17.74 11.19 -13.54
N ALA A 20 17.23 12.29 -12.99
CA ALA A 20 15.92 12.34 -12.32
C ALA A 20 14.76 11.78 -13.18
N ALA A 21 14.84 11.89 -14.51
CA ALA A 21 13.87 11.31 -15.45
C ALA A 21 13.96 9.76 -15.53
N GLN A 22 15.15 9.16 -15.42
CA GLN A 22 15.32 7.70 -15.45
C GLN A 22 14.91 7.03 -14.14
N ALA A 23 14.94 7.79 -13.02
CA ALA A 23 14.50 7.28 -11.72
C ALA A 23 12.97 7.13 -11.61
N GLN A 24 12.19 7.84 -12.41
CA GLN A 24 10.72 7.78 -12.40
C GLN A 24 10.16 6.60 -13.21
N ASP A 25 10.96 5.96 -14.07
CA ASP A 25 10.53 4.79 -14.85
C ASP A 25 10.94 3.44 -14.22
N GLU A 26 11.66 3.45 -13.11
CA GLU A 26 12.09 2.24 -12.41
C GLU A 26 10.86 1.52 -11.80
N VAL A 27 10.57 0.30 -12.26
CA VAL A 27 9.56 -0.57 -11.64
C VAL A 27 10.13 -1.16 -10.35
N VAL A 28 9.54 -0.80 -9.21
CA VAL A 28 9.93 -1.30 -7.88
C VAL A 28 9.20 -2.58 -7.54
N MET A 29 7.91 -2.66 -7.90
CA MET A 29 7.11 -3.87 -7.72
C MET A 29 6.53 -4.30 -9.07
N ASP A 30 6.67 -5.58 -9.38
CA ASP A 30 6.06 -6.22 -10.55
C ASP A 30 5.18 -7.36 -10.04
N CYS A 31 3.87 -7.19 -10.14
CA CYS A 31 2.88 -8.13 -9.63
C CYS A 31 2.13 -8.78 -10.80
N LYS A 32 2.28 -10.09 -10.93
CA LYS A 32 1.49 -10.90 -11.87
C LYS A 32 0.77 -12.00 -11.11
N ILE A 33 -0.55 -11.99 -11.19
CA ILE A 33 -1.45 -13.00 -10.61
C ILE A 33 -2.10 -13.74 -11.75
N ASP A 34 -1.66 -14.98 -12.00
CA ASP A 34 -2.35 -15.88 -12.90
C ASP A 34 -3.64 -16.39 -12.24
N GLU A 35 -3.53 -16.86 -10.98
CA GLU A 35 -4.66 -17.33 -10.18
C GLU A 35 -4.39 -17.13 -8.69
N LEU A 36 -5.42 -16.72 -7.94
CA LEU A 36 -5.37 -16.59 -6.49
C LEU A 36 -6.63 -17.19 -5.87
N TYR A 37 -6.46 -18.02 -4.85
CA TYR A 37 -7.54 -18.71 -4.17
C TYR A 37 -7.51 -18.52 -2.65
N TYR A 38 -8.69 -18.54 -2.06
CA TYR A 38 -8.92 -18.79 -0.64
C TYR A 38 -9.76 -20.09 -0.50
N GLY A 39 -9.12 -21.20 -0.12
CA GLY A 39 -9.74 -22.52 -0.18
C GLY A 39 -10.10 -22.90 -1.61
N THR A 40 -11.39 -23.11 -1.89
CA THR A 40 -11.91 -23.40 -3.24
C THR A 40 -12.32 -22.15 -4.01
N PHE A 41 -12.44 -21.01 -3.35
CA PHE A 41 -12.87 -19.75 -3.96
C PHE A 41 -11.73 -19.08 -4.74
N LYS A 42 -11.89 -18.94 -6.07
CA LYS A 42 -10.97 -18.17 -6.92
C LYS A 42 -11.29 -16.69 -6.75
N ALA A 43 -10.42 -15.98 -6.02
CA ALA A 43 -10.65 -14.58 -5.68
C ALA A 43 -10.18 -13.62 -6.76
N VAL A 44 -9.03 -13.90 -7.41
CA VAL A 44 -8.44 -13.05 -8.46
C VAL A 44 -7.79 -13.91 -9.53
N ARG A 45 -7.82 -13.43 -10.77
CA ARG A 45 -7.12 -14.00 -11.93
C ARG A 45 -6.54 -12.93 -12.84
N ASP A 46 -5.71 -13.29 -13.77
CA ASP A 46 -5.27 -12.50 -14.94
C ASP A 46 -5.01 -11.02 -14.60
N THR A 47 -4.16 -10.77 -13.63
CA THR A 47 -3.88 -9.41 -13.12
C THR A 47 -2.38 -9.15 -13.18
N GLU A 48 -1.96 -8.13 -13.94
CA GLU A 48 -0.57 -7.73 -14.09
C GLU A 48 -0.42 -6.23 -13.83
N ILE A 49 0.39 -5.86 -12.84
CA ILE A 49 0.50 -4.49 -12.34
C ILE A 49 1.97 -4.16 -12.04
N PRO A 50 2.64 -3.38 -12.90
CA PRO A 50 3.93 -2.80 -12.58
C PRO A 50 3.76 -1.52 -11.76
N ILE A 51 4.38 -1.44 -10.59
CA ILE A 51 4.34 -0.26 -9.72
C ILE A 51 5.67 0.48 -9.82
N LYS A 52 5.62 1.73 -10.29
CA LYS A 52 6.78 2.57 -10.48
C LYS A 52 7.24 3.21 -9.17
N LYS A 53 8.54 3.43 -9.08
CA LYS A 53 9.18 4.06 -7.92
C LYS A 53 8.68 5.49 -7.71
N ASN A 54 8.50 5.89 -6.46
CA ASN A 54 8.09 7.24 -6.07
C ASN A 54 6.83 7.72 -6.80
N SER A 55 5.90 6.81 -7.05
CA SER A 55 4.59 7.07 -7.63
C SER A 55 3.48 6.57 -6.73
N ILE A 56 2.26 7.03 -6.98
CA ILE A 56 1.04 6.52 -6.36
C ILE A 56 0.28 5.72 -7.42
N THR A 57 0.10 4.43 -7.18
CA THR A 57 -0.76 3.54 -7.98
C THR A 57 -2.06 3.30 -7.24
N ALA A 58 -3.21 3.66 -7.83
CA ALA A 58 -4.52 3.39 -7.26
C ALA A 58 -5.16 2.14 -7.85
N PHE A 59 -5.81 1.34 -7.02
CA PHE A 59 -6.70 0.25 -7.43
C PHE A 59 -8.14 0.66 -7.17
N ILE A 60 -8.93 0.75 -8.23
CA ILE A 60 -10.35 1.11 -8.21
C ILE A 60 -11.21 -0.04 -8.71
N GLY A 61 -12.51 -0.01 -8.44
CA GLY A 61 -13.46 -1.02 -8.88
C GLY A 61 -14.55 -1.31 -7.85
N PRO A 62 -15.56 -2.08 -8.20
CA PRO A 62 -16.69 -2.39 -7.32
C PRO A 62 -16.26 -3.19 -6.07
N SER A 63 -17.12 -3.22 -5.06
CA SER A 63 -16.88 -4.01 -3.85
C SER A 63 -16.80 -5.50 -4.19
N GLY A 64 -15.80 -6.19 -3.59
CA GLY A 64 -15.60 -7.62 -3.80
C GLY A 64 -14.87 -8.01 -5.09
N CYS A 65 -14.36 -7.06 -5.90
CA CYS A 65 -13.56 -7.39 -7.10
C CYS A 65 -12.08 -7.71 -6.80
N GLY A 66 -11.68 -7.87 -5.54
CA GLY A 66 -10.34 -8.35 -5.19
C GLY A 66 -9.27 -7.29 -5.00
N LYS A 67 -9.56 -5.98 -4.97
CA LYS A 67 -8.59 -4.88 -4.78
C LYS A 67 -7.68 -5.09 -3.57
N SER A 68 -8.28 -5.27 -2.39
CA SER A 68 -7.51 -5.52 -1.16
C SER A 68 -6.76 -6.85 -1.19
N THR A 69 -7.27 -7.85 -1.92
CA THR A 69 -6.59 -9.12 -2.15
C THR A 69 -5.31 -8.90 -2.96
N VAL A 70 -5.38 -8.15 -4.07
CA VAL A 70 -4.22 -7.78 -4.89
C VAL A 70 -3.24 -6.96 -4.05
N LEU A 71 -3.71 -5.93 -3.34
CA LEU A 71 -2.85 -5.10 -2.48
C LEU A 71 -2.10 -5.94 -1.45
N ARG A 72 -2.77 -6.88 -0.78
CA ARG A 72 -2.18 -7.78 0.24
C ARG A 72 -1.23 -8.83 -0.34
N CYS A 73 -1.28 -9.13 -1.64
CA CYS A 73 -0.25 -9.93 -2.30
C CYS A 73 1.10 -9.22 -2.29
N LEU A 74 1.13 -7.90 -2.44
CA LEU A 74 2.35 -7.12 -2.55
C LEU A 74 3.26 -7.20 -1.30
N ASN A 75 2.74 -7.59 -0.14
CA ASN A 75 3.50 -7.77 1.09
C ASN A 75 3.26 -9.11 1.79
N ARG A 76 2.71 -10.09 1.09
CA ARG A 76 2.43 -11.44 1.61
C ARG A 76 1.48 -11.48 2.81
N MET A 77 0.60 -10.47 2.96
CA MET A 77 -0.42 -10.50 4.02
C MET A 77 -1.48 -11.58 3.80
N ASN A 78 -1.69 -12.00 2.55
CA ASN A 78 -2.61 -13.11 2.25
C ASN A 78 -2.14 -14.47 2.80
N ASP A 79 -0.84 -14.63 3.08
CA ASP A 79 -0.29 -15.85 3.71
C ASP A 79 -0.90 -16.12 5.09
N LEU A 80 -1.47 -15.10 5.73
CA LEU A 80 -2.15 -15.23 7.02
C LEU A 80 -3.57 -15.77 6.91
N VAL A 81 -4.11 -15.85 5.69
CA VAL A 81 -5.47 -16.35 5.43
C VAL A 81 -5.42 -17.86 5.17
N ARG A 82 -6.18 -18.60 5.97
CA ARG A 82 -6.23 -20.08 5.80
C ARG A 82 -6.72 -20.46 4.41
N GLY A 83 -5.98 -21.36 3.76
CA GLY A 83 -6.31 -21.84 2.41
C GLY A 83 -5.86 -20.90 1.28
N PHE A 84 -5.07 -19.89 1.57
CA PHE A 84 -4.46 -19.05 0.55
C PHE A 84 -3.58 -19.88 -0.38
N ARG A 85 -3.80 -19.73 -1.68
CA ARG A 85 -2.97 -20.29 -2.76
C ARG A 85 -2.79 -19.25 -3.84
N PHE A 86 -1.57 -19.13 -4.34
CA PHE A 86 -1.18 -18.12 -5.31
C PHE A 86 -0.36 -18.77 -6.43
N LYS A 87 -0.71 -18.41 -7.68
CA LYS A 87 0.05 -18.76 -8.88
C LYS A 87 0.36 -17.47 -9.63
N GLY A 88 1.60 -17.27 -9.95
CA GLY A 88 2.13 -16.06 -10.54
C GLY A 88 3.44 -15.65 -9.86
N HIS A 89 3.76 -14.36 -9.86
CA HIS A 89 4.90 -13.81 -9.13
C HIS A 89 4.61 -12.41 -8.60
N VAL A 90 5.27 -12.06 -7.52
CA VAL A 90 5.38 -10.67 -7.07
C VAL A 90 6.85 -10.35 -6.87
N LYS A 91 7.42 -9.57 -7.80
CA LYS A 91 8.83 -9.20 -7.73
C LYS A 91 8.97 -7.83 -7.05
N TYR A 92 9.78 -7.79 -6.01
CA TYR A 92 10.27 -6.57 -5.40
C TYR A 92 11.73 -6.37 -5.81
N ARG A 93 12.01 -5.29 -6.53
CA ARG A 93 13.34 -5.02 -7.12
C ARG A 93 13.88 -6.20 -7.93
N GLY A 94 13.02 -6.81 -8.75
CA GLY A 94 13.35 -7.94 -9.61
C GLY A 94 13.42 -9.30 -8.91
N LYS A 95 13.32 -9.37 -7.57
CA LYS A 95 13.33 -10.63 -6.81
C LYS A 95 11.92 -11.01 -6.40
N ASP A 96 11.49 -12.24 -6.73
CA ASP A 96 10.18 -12.75 -6.35
C ASP A 96 10.10 -12.93 -4.83
N ILE A 97 9.15 -12.23 -4.19
CA ILE A 97 8.94 -12.31 -2.74
C ILE A 97 8.24 -13.60 -2.30
N TYR A 98 7.69 -14.38 -3.24
CA TYR A 98 7.08 -15.69 -2.98
C TYR A 98 8.03 -16.86 -3.23
N GLU A 99 9.27 -16.60 -3.66
CA GLU A 99 10.30 -17.63 -3.83
C GLU A 99 10.55 -18.37 -2.51
N HIS A 100 10.83 -19.69 -2.63
CA HIS A 100 11.10 -20.53 -1.47
C HIS A 100 12.27 -19.97 -0.63
N GLY A 101 12.08 -19.93 0.69
CA GLY A 101 13.09 -19.43 1.63
C GLY A 101 13.03 -17.91 1.89
N ILE A 102 12.18 -17.15 1.21
CA ILE A 102 11.99 -15.73 1.52
C ILE A 102 11.10 -15.58 2.77
N ASP A 103 11.64 -14.93 3.80
CA ASP A 103 10.91 -14.64 5.05
C ASP A 103 9.85 -13.54 4.84
N PRO A 104 8.55 -13.83 5.06
CA PRO A 104 7.48 -12.82 4.96
C PRO A 104 7.66 -11.64 5.93
N VAL A 105 8.29 -11.84 7.08
CA VAL A 105 8.55 -10.77 8.04
C VAL A 105 9.58 -9.79 7.48
N ALA A 106 10.61 -10.30 6.81
CA ALA A 106 11.58 -9.47 6.12
C ALA A 106 10.93 -8.64 5.00
N VAL A 107 10.04 -9.24 4.20
CA VAL A 107 9.26 -8.54 3.16
C VAL A 107 8.48 -7.37 3.75
N ARG A 108 7.75 -7.58 4.85
CA ARG A 108 6.91 -6.55 5.50
C ARG A 108 7.70 -5.40 6.15
N ARG A 109 9.03 -5.53 6.30
CA ARG A 109 9.89 -4.40 6.70
C ARG A 109 10.08 -3.39 5.57
N TYR A 110 10.17 -3.87 4.33
CA TYR A 110 10.39 -3.02 3.16
C TYR A 110 9.08 -2.56 2.53
N ILE A 111 7.99 -3.30 2.76
CA ILE A 111 6.66 -3.05 2.21
C ILE A 111 5.68 -2.90 3.37
N GLY A 112 5.54 -1.66 3.86
CA GLY A 112 4.66 -1.32 4.98
C GLY A 112 3.20 -1.30 4.56
N MET A 113 2.27 -1.38 5.53
CA MET A 113 0.83 -1.36 5.27
C MET A 113 0.08 -0.50 6.27
N VAL A 114 -0.86 0.28 5.75
CA VAL A 114 -1.87 1.04 6.49
C VAL A 114 -3.23 0.43 6.16
N PHE A 115 -4.01 0.08 7.20
CA PHE A 115 -5.30 -0.60 7.06
C PHE A 115 -6.45 0.40 6.94
N GLN A 116 -7.59 -0.08 6.46
CA GLN A 116 -8.82 0.66 6.24
C GLN A 116 -9.31 1.33 7.53
N GLN A 117 -9.42 0.56 8.62
CA GLN A 117 -9.76 1.12 9.91
C GLN A 117 -8.49 1.48 10.66
N PRO A 118 -8.41 2.68 11.23
CA PRO A 118 -7.32 3.03 12.13
C PRO A 118 -7.22 1.99 13.25
N ASN A 119 -6.03 1.45 13.44
CA ASN A 119 -5.78 0.40 14.43
C ASN A 119 -4.59 0.73 15.34
N PRO A 120 -4.60 1.86 16.04
CA PRO A 120 -3.55 2.16 17.00
C PRO A 120 -3.58 1.10 18.12
N PHE A 121 -2.39 0.73 18.58
CA PHE A 121 -2.29 -0.17 19.73
C PHE A 121 -2.76 0.54 21.00
N ALA A 122 -3.32 -0.21 21.94
CA ALA A 122 -3.75 0.28 23.27
C ALA A 122 -2.53 0.67 24.15
N THR A 123 -1.71 1.58 23.66
CA THR A 123 -0.51 2.09 24.30
C THR A 123 -0.31 3.57 23.91
N SER A 124 0.77 4.19 24.40
CA SER A 124 1.05 5.61 24.12
C SER A 124 1.28 5.90 22.63
N ILE A 125 1.11 7.15 22.23
CA ILE A 125 1.42 7.67 20.89
C ILE A 125 2.87 7.33 20.54
N PHE A 126 3.80 7.62 21.45
CA PHE A 126 5.22 7.29 21.27
C PHE A 126 5.44 5.79 21.02
N ASN A 127 4.83 4.94 21.84
CA ASN A 127 5.00 3.50 21.76
C ASN A 127 4.38 2.90 20.47
N ASN A 128 3.29 3.46 19.98
CA ASN A 128 2.72 3.09 18.69
C ASN A 128 3.75 3.26 17.57
N VAL A 129 4.39 4.42 17.47
CA VAL A 129 5.37 4.71 16.42
C VAL A 129 6.68 3.93 16.64
N ALA A 130 7.15 3.84 17.89
CA ALA A 130 8.38 3.15 18.24
C ALA A 130 8.29 1.62 18.13
N PHE A 131 7.10 1.05 17.96
CA PHE A 131 6.88 -0.41 17.95
C PHE A 131 7.73 -1.12 16.90
N GLY A 132 7.65 -0.69 15.65
CA GLY A 132 8.42 -1.26 14.55
C GLY A 132 9.93 -1.11 14.75
N LEU A 133 10.38 0.01 15.33
CA LEU A 133 11.79 0.25 15.65
C LEU A 133 12.32 -0.72 16.71
N ARG A 134 11.49 -1.07 17.70
CA ARG A 134 11.86 -2.03 18.76
C ARG A 134 11.99 -3.45 18.20
N ILE A 135 11.01 -3.91 17.44
CA ILE A 135 11.02 -5.26 16.84
C ILE A 135 12.23 -5.41 15.91
N ASN A 136 12.52 -4.39 15.11
CA ASN A 136 13.64 -4.39 14.18
C ASN A 136 14.99 -4.07 14.85
N LYS A 137 15.06 -4.00 16.18
CA LYS A 137 16.28 -3.73 16.97
C LYS A 137 17.04 -2.50 16.46
N TYR A 138 16.30 -1.43 16.15
CA TYR A 138 16.88 -0.18 15.67
C TYR A 138 17.91 0.38 16.67
N LYS A 139 19.14 0.66 16.19
CA LYS A 139 20.28 1.05 17.03
C LYS A 139 20.42 2.55 17.24
N GLY A 140 19.70 3.39 16.47
CA GLY A 140 19.74 4.85 16.61
C GLY A 140 18.80 5.39 17.69
N SER A 141 18.71 6.72 17.79
CA SER A 141 17.78 7.42 18.68
C SER A 141 16.33 7.14 18.25
N LYS A 142 15.61 6.40 19.09
CA LYS A 142 14.18 6.13 18.85
C LYS A 142 13.35 7.39 19.01
N VAL A 143 13.77 8.33 19.87
CA VAL A 143 13.07 9.61 20.09
C VAL A 143 13.08 10.43 18.80
N GLU A 144 14.25 10.65 18.23
CA GLU A 144 14.39 11.38 16.97
C GLU A 144 13.62 10.69 15.81
N LYS A 145 13.68 9.36 15.77
CA LYS A 145 13.01 8.60 14.70
C LYS A 145 11.48 8.67 14.81
N VAL A 146 10.95 8.66 16.06
CA VAL A 146 9.51 8.84 16.34
C VAL A 146 9.08 10.26 15.97
N GLU A 147 9.84 11.28 16.35
CA GLU A 147 9.56 12.66 15.94
C GLU A 147 9.53 12.80 14.42
N GLN A 148 10.56 12.29 13.73
CA GLN A 148 10.62 12.33 12.26
C GLN A 148 9.41 11.64 11.62
N ALA A 149 8.99 10.49 12.13
CA ALA A 149 7.85 9.76 11.61
C ALA A 149 6.52 10.51 11.84
N LEU A 150 6.35 11.12 13.02
CA LEU A 150 5.17 11.95 13.33
C LEU A 150 5.13 13.23 12.48
N ARG A 151 6.29 13.87 12.22
CA ARG A 151 6.39 15.01 11.28
C ARG A 151 6.00 14.60 9.86
N ARG A 152 6.53 13.46 9.36
CA ARG A 152 6.18 12.91 8.05
C ARG A 152 4.70 12.56 7.92
N ALA A 153 4.03 12.20 9.01
CA ALA A 153 2.60 11.94 9.05
C ALA A 153 1.76 13.19 9.34
N ALA A 154 2.37 14.40 9.31
CA ALA A 154 1.72 15.67 9.61
C ALA A 154 0.93 15.64 10.95
N LEU A 155 1.47 14.95 11.97
CA LEU A 155 0.82 14.76 13.27
C LEU A 155 1.62 15.36 14.43
N TRP A 156 2.92 15.67 14.24
CA TRP A 156 3.83 16.10 15.31
C TRP A 156 3.30 17.27 16.12
N ASP A 157 2.90 18.35 15.46
CA ASP A 157 2.49 19.58 16.13
C ASP A 157 1.21 19.42 16.97
N GLU A 158 0.39 18.41 16.65
CA GLU A 158 -0.82 18.10 17.40
C GLU A 158 -0.57 17.21 18.61
N VAL A 159 0.59 16.50 18.66
CA VAL A 159 0.82 15.45 19.68
C VAL A 159 2.13 15.58 20.46
N LYS A 160 3.03 16.49 20.08
CA LYS A 160 4.38 16.63 20.69
C LYS A 160 4.37 16.74 22.21
N ASP A 161 3.37 17.42 22.77
CA ASP A 161 3.24 17.66 24.22
C ASP A 161 2.46 16.55 24.95
N LYS A 162 1.98 15.53 24.23
CA LYS A 162 1.16 14.43 24.78
C LYS A 162 1.55 13.05 24.26
N LEU A 163 2.85 12.85 23.94
CA LEU A 163 3.37 11.60 23.40
C LEU A 163 3.15 10.37 24.30
N ASN A 164 3.00 10.60 25.60
CA ASN A 164 2.71 9.55 26.60
C ASN A 164 1.22 9.20 26.70
N ASN A 165 0.32 10.00 26.12
CA ASN A 165 -1.09 9.73 26.11
C ASN A 165 -1.42 8.53 25.21
N SER A 166 -2.56 7.86 25.47
CA SER A 166 -3.02 6.74 24.68
C SER A 166 -3.26 7.13 23.21
N GLY A 167 -2.77 6.32 22.27
CA GLY A 167 -3.09 6.49 20.84
C GLY A 167 -4.59 6.37 20.54
N LEU A 168 -5.35 5.67 21.40
CA LEU A 168 -6.80 5.52 21.26
C LEU A 168 -7.57 6.79 21.62
N SER A 169 -6.97 7.74 22.33
CA SER A 169 -7.62 9.02 22.69
C SER A 169 -7.62 10.06 21.55
N LEU A 170 -6.96 9.76 20.44
CA LEU A 170 -6.91 10.61 19.27
C LEU A 170 -8.20 10.54 18.45
N SER A 171 -8.52 11.60 17.68
CA SER A 171 -9.62 11.56 16.70
C SER A 171 -9.34 10.55 15.58
N GLY A 172 -10.36 10.12 14.83
CA GLY A 172 -10.21 9.13 13.76
C GLY A 172 -9.14 9.51 12.74
N GLY A 173 -9.13 10.76 12.26
CA GLY A 173 -8.09 11.25 11.34
C GLY A 173 -6.70 11.32 11.96
N GLN A 174 -6.59 11.66 13.27
CA GLN A 174 -5.33 11.59 14.00
C GLN A 174 -4.84 10.15 14.19
N GLN A 175 -5.75 9.22 14.52
CA GLN A 175 -5.43 7.79 14.63
C GLN A 175 -4.91 7.23 13.30
N GLN A 176 -5.52 7.61 12.17
CA GLN A 176 -5.06 7.18 10.86
C GLN A 176 -3.65 7.73 10.56
N ARG A 177 -3.40 9.02 10.84
CA ARG A 177 -2.05 9.59 10.71
C ARG A 177 -1.05 8.94 11.67
N LEU A 178 -1.48 8.53 12.86
CA LEU A 178 -0.63 7.75 13.78
C LEU A 178 -0.27 6.38 13.20
N CYS A 179 -1.23 5.69 12.54
CA CYS A 179 -0.96 4.44 11.85
C CYS A 179 -0.01 4.63 10.66
N ILE A 180 -0.12 5.75 9.93
CA ILE A 180 0.83 6.12 8.88
C ILE A 180 2.22 6.39 9.50
N ALA A 181 2.31 7.17 10.59
CA ALA A 181 3.57 7.42 11.29
C ALA A 181 4.24 6.11 11.73
N ARG A 182 3.46 5.17 12.28
CA ARG A 182 3.93 3.82 12.65
C ARG A 182 4.51 3.06 11.45
N ALA A 183 3.84 3.12 10.31
CA ALA A 183 4.27 2.44 9.10
C ALA A 183 5.56 3.05 8.52
N VAL A 184 5.68 4.38 8.47
CA VAL A 184 6.86 5.06 7.90
C VAL A 184 8.05 5.13 8.86
N ALA A 185 7.88 4.84 10.15
CA ALA A 185 8.96 4.87 11.14
C ALA A 185 10.10 3.91 10.83
N THR A 186 9.80 2.78 10.17
CA THR A 186 10.79 1.78 9.75
C THR A 186 11.47 2.10 8.41
N ASP A 187 11.16 3.25 7.79
CA ASP A 187 11.61 3.67 6.46
C ASP A 187 11.40 2.57 5.40
N PRO A 188 10.15 2.11 5.18
CA PRO A 188 9.86 1.17 4.10
C PRO A 188 10.17 1.83 2.74
N GLU A 189 10.30 1.05 1.67
CA GLU A 189 10.38 1.61 0.31
C GLU A 189 9.01 1.73 -0.33
N VAL A 190 8.12 0.78 0.00
CA VAL A 190 6.74 0.73 -0.51
C VAL A 190 5.77 0.87 0.66
N LEU A 191 4.74 1.66 0.48
CA LEU A 191 3.66 1.86 1.44
C LEU A 191 2.33 1.48 0.80
N LEU A 192 1.70 0.44 1.33
CA LEU A 192 0.38 -0.04 0.91
C LEU A 192 -0.68 0.62 1.78
N MET A 193 -1.75 1.12 1.17
CA MET A 193 -2.87 1.76 1.88
C MET A 193 -4.19 1.14 1.43
N ASP A 194 -4.85 0.41 2.32
CA ASP A 194 -6.15 -0.21 2.06
C ASP A 194 -7.26 0.73 2.52
N GLU A 195 -7.91 1.44 1.59
CA GLU A 195 -8.99 2.40 1.83
C GLU A 195 -8.74 3.40 2.98
N PRO A 196 -7.60 4.13 3.00
CA PRO A 196 -7.14 4.86 4.19
C PRO A 196 -8.03 6.02 4.63
N CYS A 197 -9.03 6.39 3.83
CA CYS A 197 -9.93 7.52 4.11
C CYS A 197 -11.40 7.12 4.27
N SER A 198 -11.76 5.83 4.15
CA SER A 198 -13.16 5.39 4.09
C SER A 198 -13.99 5.70 5.35
N ALA A 199 -13.34 5.82 6.51
CA ALA A 199 -13.99 6.09 7.81
C ALA A 199 -13.78 7.54 8.29
N LEU A 200 -13.30 8.44 7.41
CA LEU A 200 -12.92 9.81 7.77
C LEU A 200 -13.90 10.85 7.20
N ASP A 201 -14.02 11.95 7.92
CA ASP A 201 -14.71 13.13 7.41
C ASP A 201 -13.97 13.79 6.23
N PRO A 202 -14.62 14.68 5.45
CA PRO A 202 -13.99 15.28 4.27
C PRO A 202 -12.71 16.09 4.56
N ILE A 203 -12.61 16.71 5.73
CA ILE A 203 -11.44 17.52 6.11
C ILE A 203 -10.26 16.61 6.41
N ALA A 204 -10.49 15.56 7.20
CA ALA A 204 -9.48 14.55 7.50
C ALA A 204 -9.04 13.80 6.22
N THR A 205 -9.99 13.47 5.33
CA THR A 205 -9.70 12.86 4.03
C THR A 205 -8.74 13.72 3.20
N ARG A 206 -9.02 15.02 3.05
CA ARG A 206 -8.15 15.94 2.30
C ARG A 206 -6.75 16.01 2.89
N ARG A 207 -6.62 16.05 4.21
CA ARG A 207 -5.31 16.02 4.88
C ARG A 207 -4.52 14.74 4.59
N ILE A 208 -5.19 13.58 4.53
CA ILE A 208 -4.52 12.32 4.15
C ILE A 208 -4.11 12.32 2.67
N GLU A 209 -4.92 12.91 1.78
CA GLU A 209 -4.58 13.05 0.36
C GLU A 209 -3.33 13.92 0.15
N GLU A 210 -3.28 15.09 0.79
CA GLU A 210 -2.12 15.98 0.79
C GLU A 210 -0.88 15.26 1.34
N LEU A 211 -1.06 14.54 2.45
CA LEU A 211 0.01 13.74 3.04
C LEU A 211 0.53 12.66 2.08
N MET A 212 -0.33 11.97 1.35
CA MET A 212 0.11 10.98 0.35
C MET A 212 0.96 11.60 -0.77
N LEU A 213 0.58 12.79 -1.24
CA LEU A 213 1.35 13.53 -2.25
C LEU A 213 2.74 13.97 -1.75
N GLU A 214 2.87 14.28 -0.46
CA GLU A 214 4.17 14.55 0.16
C GLU A 214 5.00 13.27 0.35
N LEU A 215 4.36 12.21 0.85
CA LEU A 215 5.02 10.93 1.09
C LEU A 215 5.53 10.28 -0.20
N LYS A 216 4.85 10.44 -1.33
CA LYS A 216 5.26 9.93 -2.64
C LYS A 216 6.67 10.39 -3.05
N ARG A 217 7.13 11.54 -2.58
CA ARG A 217 8.49 12.03 -2.87
C ARG A 217 9.59 11.09 -2.33
N ARG A 218 9.23 10.24 -1.37
CA ARG A 218 10.17 9.36 -0.67
C ARG A 218 9.77 7.88 -0.75
N TYR A 219 8.49 7.60 -0.82
CA TYR A 219 7.92 6.25 -0.81
C TYR A 219 7.19 5.97 -2.10
N THR A 220 7.21 4.72 -2.54
CA THR A 220 6.31 4.21 -3.56
C THR A 220 5.00 3.83 -2.89
N ILE A 221 3.86 4.29 -3.39
CA ILE A 221 2.56 4.08 -2.72
C ILE A 221 1.65 3.28 -3.63
N ALA A 222 1.00 2.25 -3.07
CA ALA A 222 -0.15 1.60 -3.69
C ALA A 222 -1.36 1.77 -2.79
N ILE A 223 -2.47 2.28 -3.33
CA ILE A 223 -3.70 2.57 -2.59
C ILE A 223 -4.88 1.81 -3.19
N VAL A 224 -5.70 1.23 -2.34
CA VAL A 224 -7.06 0.80 -2.69
C VAL A 224 -8.03 1.88 -2.28
N THR A 225 -8.94 2.26 -3.16
CA THR A 225 -10.03 3.18 -2.83
C THR A 225 -11.27 2.89 -3.68
N HIS A 226 -12.44 3.08 -3.08
CA HIS A 226 -13.72 3.12 -3.81
C HIS A 226 -14.13 4.55 -4.18
N ASN A 227 -13.39 5.57 -3.74
CA ASN A 227 -13.62 6.96 -4.06
C ASN A 227 -12.84 7.35 -5.32
N LEU A 228 -13.56 7.45 -6.46
CA LEU A 228 -12.99 7.79 -7.76
C LEU A 228 -12.32 9.18 -7.76
N GLN A 229 -12.93 10.15 -7.09
CA GLN A 229 -12.37 11.50 -7.00
C GLN A 229 -11.05 11.51 -6.22
N GLN A 230 -10.92 10.68 -5.17
CA GLN A 230 -9.67 10.52 -4.46
C GLN A 230 -8.58 9.93 -5.37
N ALA A 231 -8.88 8.83 -6.07
CA ALA A 231 -7.94 8.22 -7.01
C ALA A 231 -7.49 9.23 -8.07
N GLN A 232 -8.43 9.99 -8.65
CA GLN A 232 -8.14 11.02 -9.65
C GLN A 232 -7.23 12.13 -9.13
N ARG A 233 -7.39 12.54 -7.84
CA ARG A 233 -6.58 13.62 -7.25
C ARG A 233 -5.16 13.19 -6.90
N VAL A 234 -4.96 11.93 -6.47
CA VAL A 234 -3.68 11.53 -5.87
C VAL A 234 -2.85 10.58 -6.72
N ALA A 235 -3.48 9.77 -7.58
CA ALA A 235 -2.79 8.68 -8.26
C ALA A 235 -2.11 9.13 -9.57
N ASP A 236 -0.89 8.63 -9.79
CA ASP A 236 -0.18 8.75 -11.06
C ASP A 236 -0.65 7.66 -12.04
N LYS A 237 -0.84 6.45 -11.52
CA LYS A 237 -1.35 5.29 -12.27
C LYS A 237 -2.60 4.75 -11.61
N THR A 238 -3.51 4.23 -12.42
CA THR A 238 -4.74 3.60 -11.92
C THR A 238 -4.97 2.26 -12.59
N GLY A 239 -5.27 1.24 -11.77
CA GLY A 239 -5.74 -0.06 -12.22
C GLY A 239 -7.22 -0.23 -11.87
N PHE A 240 -8.04 -0.50 -12.87
CA PHE A 240 -9.44 -0.82 -12.68
C PHE A 240 -9.62 -2.34 -12.62
N LEU A 241 -10.12 -2.83 -11.48
CA LEU A 241 -10.48 -4.23 -11.29
C LEU A 241 -12.00 -4.39 -11.37
N TYR A 242 -12.42 -5.47 -12.02
CA TYR A 242 -13.82 -5.84 -12.15
C TYR A 242 -14.06 -7.27 -11.70
N VAL A 243 -15.33 -7.68 -11.64
CA VAL A 243 -15.74 -9.01 -11.19
C VAL A 243 -16.35 -9.79 -12.35
N ASP A 244 -15.82 -10.97 -12.62
CA ASP A 244 -16.43 -11.94 -13.50
C ASP A 244 -17.39 -12.84 -12.71
N THR A 245 -18.65 -12.87 -13.14
CA THR A 245 -19.71 -13.69 -12.55
C THR A 245 -20.19 -14.83 -13.47
N SER A 246 -19.62 -14.96 -14.68
CA SER A 246 -20.06 -15.89 -15.71
C SER A 246 -19.94 -17.37 -15.31
N GLY A 247 -19.01 -17.70 -14.41
CA GLY A 247 -18.76 -19.06 -13.92
C GLY A 247 -19.53 -19.48 -12.68
N GLY A 248 -20.59 -18.75 -12.28
CA GLY A 248 -21.35 -19.01 -11.05
C GLY A 248 -20.61 -18.61 -9.76
N GLY A 249 -19.42 -18.04 -9.87
CA GLY A 249 -18.62 -17.47 -8.81
C GLY A 249 -18.37 -15.97 -9.01
N ARG A 250 -17.60 -15.34 -8.12
CA ARG A 250 -17.19 -13.95 -8.23
C ARG A 250 -15.67 -13.91 -8.26
N THR A 251 -15.07 -13.80 -9.45
CA THR A 251 -13.61 -13.76 -9.60
C THR A 251 -13.19 -12.36 -10.08
N GLY A 252 -12.32 -11.71 -9.34
CA GLY A 252 -11.76 -10.43 -9.72
C GLY A 252 -10.71 -10.56 -10.82
N TYR A 253 -10.59 -9.54 -11.67
CA TYR A 253 -9.53 -9.45 -12.66
C TYR A 253 -9.24 -7.98 -13.01
N LEU A 254 -8.04 -7.71 -13.49
CA LEU A 254 -7.66 -6.40 -13.98
C LEU A 254 -8.23 -6.18 -15.37
N VAL A 255 -9.03 -5.12 -15.55
CA VAL A 255 -9.62 -4.76 -16.83
C VAL A 255 -8.72 -3.79 -17.57
N GLU A 256 -8.25 -2.75 -16.87
CA GLU A 256 -7.45 -1.71 -17.47
C GLU A 256 -6.44 -1.15 -16.47
N TYR A 257 -5.23 -0.83 -16.97
CA TYR A 257 -4.16 -0.22 -16.18
C TYR A 257 -3.43 0.84 -17.02
N GLY A 258 -3.27 2.04 -16.49
CA GLY A 258 -2.63 3.12 -17.23
C GLY A 258 -2.36 4.38 -16.40
N GLU A 259 -1.99 5.45 -17.08
CA GLU A 259 -1.92 6.79 -16.48
C GLU A 259 -3.30 7.15 -15.94
N SER A 260 -3.37 7.67 -14.71
CA SER A 260 -4.65 8.00 -14.09
C SER A 260 -5.48 8.96 -14.94
N LYS A 261 -4.83 9.96 -15.55
CA LYS A 261 -5.51 10.89 -16.44
C LYS A 261 -6.21 10.18 -17.60
N GLU A 262 -5.54 9.22 -18.25
CA GLU A 262 -6.12 8.46 -19.36
C GLU A 262 -7.30 7.57 -18.90
N ILE A 263 -7.12 6.87 -17.77
CA ILE A 263 -8.17 6.02 -17.20
C ILE A 263 -9.44 6.81 -16.87
N PHE A 264 -9.31 8.03 -16.34
CA PHE A 264 -10.47 8.86 -15.95
C PHE A 264 -11.07 9.68 -17.08
N GLU A 265 -10.27 10.15 -18.04
CA GLU A 265 -10.73 11.03 -19.12
C GLU A 265 -11.09 10.26 -20.40
N ASN A 266 -10.32 9.24 -20.74
CA ASN A 266 -10.43 8.49 -22.02
C ASN A 266 -10.21 6.98 -21.81
N PRO A 267 -11.00 6.32 -20.95
CA PRO A 267 -10.87 4.88 -20.72
C PRO A 267 -11.15 4.09 -22.00
N LYS A 268 -10.34 3.05 -22.26
CA LYS A 268 -10.41 2.24 -23.49
C LYS A 268 -11.44 1.12 -23.35
N GLU A 269 -11.56 0.55 -22.14
CA GLU A 269 -12.39 -0.60 -21.87
C GLU A 269 -13.82 -0.15 -21.48
N LYS A 270 -14.82 -0.83 -22.05
CA LYS A 270 -16.24 -0.53 -21.82
C LYS A 270 -16.60 -0.56 -20.32
N HIS A 271 -16.17 -1.58 -19.60
CA HIS A 271 -16.43 -1.69 -18.16
C HIS A 271 -15.81 -0.56 -17.36
N THR A 272 -14.63 -0.07 -17.77
CA THR A 272 -13.99 1.11 -17.14
C THR A 272 -14.83 2.35 -17.38
N GLN A 273 -15.33 2.56 -18.61
CA GLN A 273 -16.17 3.70 -18.97
C GLN A 273 -17.47 3.72 -18.15
N GLU A 274 -18.18 2.59 -18.09
CA GLU A 274 -19.41 2.42 -17.31
C GLU A 274 -19.16 2.69 -15.82
N TYR A 275 -18.01 2.18 -15.28
CA TYR A 275 -17.64 2.38 -13.87
C TYR A 275 -17.40 3.85 -13.55
N ILE A 276 -16.64 4.55 -14.33
CA ILE A 276 -16.30 5.95 -14.10
C ILE A 276 -17.52 6.85 -14.23
N ARG A 277 -18.46 6.54 -15.14
CA ARG A 277 -19.71 7.28 -15.32
C ARG A 277 -20.77 6.99 -14.27
N GLY A 278 -20.57 5.98 -13.43
CA GLY A 278 -21.59 5.53 -12.47
C GLY A 278 -22.76 4.78 -13.12
N GLU A 279 -22.60 4.28 -14.34
CA GLU A 279 -23.61 3.58 -15.15
C GLU A 279 -23.55 2.06 -14.89
N PHE A 280 -23.68 1.64 -13.61
CA PHE A 280 -23.69 0.20 -13.30
C PHE A 280 -25.07 -0.38 -13.42
N SER A 281 -25.17 -1.47 -14.15
CA SER A 281 -26.30 -2.41 -14.14
C SER A 281 -25.90 -3.71 -13.43
#